data_aa9601d9feb79ceece121bf776722307
#
_entry.id   aa9601d9feb79ceece121bf776722307
#
_cell.length_a   1.000
_cell.length_b   1.000
_cell.length_c   1.000
_cell.angle_alpha   90.00
_cell.angle_beta   90.00
_cell.angle_gamma   90.00
#
_symmetry.space_group_name_H-M   'P 1'
#
loop_
_entity.id
_entity.type
_entity.pdbx_description
1 polymer ?
#
loop_
_entity_poly.entity_id
_entity_poly.type
_entity_poly.pdbx_seq_one_letter_code
_entity_poly.pdbx_strand_id
1 'polypeptide(L)'
;MIIWLTGQPGSGKTTLANSIIDKISNENDLHKIIHLDGDDLRQINKNQDYSRQGRINNISTAISIIRFLSNKNYLCIVSIVAPYKFLRDELKEEFKFLEVYLHTTEIRGREDFFAKDYEVPTDPKTLSIDTGEKTIKECTNEIFNVYRKMATLA
;
A
#
# COMPACT_ATOMS: atom_id res chain seq x y z
N MET A 1 2.37 4.27 -12.33
CA MET A 1 2.79 3.10 -11.52
C MET A 1 2.26 3.23 -10.11
N ILE A 2 1.92 2.11 -9.48
CA ILE A 2 1.35 2.07 -8.14
C ILE A 2 2.20 1.13 -7.28
N ILE A 3 2.55 1.56 -6.06
CA ILE A 3 3.09 0.69 -5.01
C ILE A 3 2.05 0.66 -3.89
N TRP A 4 1.42 -0.48 -3.68
CA TRP A 4 0.37 -0.63 -2.69
C TRP A 4 0.83 -1.52 -1.54
N LEU A 5 0.98 -0.89 -0.37
CA LEU A 5 1.28 -1.57 0.87
C LEU A 5 -0.03 -1.99 1.53
N THR A 6 -0.29 -3.28 1.60
CA THR A 6 -1.46 -3.87 2.26
C THR A 6 -1.03 -4.66 3.49
N GLY A 7 -1.92 -4.82 4.43
CA GLY A 7 -1.67 -5.53 5.69
C GLY A 7 -2.58 -5.02 6.80
N GLN A 8 -2.64 -5.74 7.90
CA GLN A 8 -3.43 -5.32 9.06
C GLN A 8 -2.98 -3.97 9.63
N PRO A 9 -3.84 -3.25 10.37
CA PRO A 9 -3.41 -2.09 11.14
C PRO A 9 -2.20 -2.40 12.02
N GLY A 10 -1.22 -1.50 12.04
CA GLY A 10 0.02 -1.70 12.80
C GLY A 10 1.08 -2.55 12.11
N SER A 11 0.87 -2.99 10.87
CA SER A 11 1.87 -3.79 10.13
C SER A 11 3.08 -2.99 9.62
N GLY A 12 3.06 -1.66 9.68
CA GLY A 12 4.17 -0.79 9.27
C GLY A 12 3.99 -0.11 7.91
N LYS A 13 2.78 -0.12 7.35
CA LYS A 13 2.49 0.44 6.02
C LYS A 13 2.89 1.91 5.87
N THR A 14 2.40 2.77 6.75
CA THR A 14 2.67 4.23 6.69
C THR A 14 4.15 4.53 6.87
N THR A 15 4.81 3.88 7.81
CA THR A 15 6.24 4.02 8.05
C THR A 15 7.06 3.65 6.83
N LEU A 16 6.76 2.51 6.21
CA LEU A 16 7.47 2.07 5.00
C LEU A 16 7.13 2.92 3.78
N ALA A 17 5.88 3.37 3.65
CA ALA A 17 5.50 4.31 2.57
C ALA A 17 6.35 5.57 2.61
N ASN A 18 6.50 6.19 3.78
CA ASN A 18 7.33 7.39 3.95
C ASN A 18 8.81 7.10 3.64
N SER A 19 9.34 5.98 4.11
CA SER A 19 10.72 5.59 3.85
C SER A 19 11.00 5.33 2.37
N ILE A 20 10.05 4.72 1.65
CA ILE A 20 10.15 4.49 0.20
C ILE A 20 10.12 5.81 -0.56
N ILE A 21 9.24 6.73 -0.17
CA ILE A 21 9.14 8.06 -0.79
C ILE A 21 10.45 8.81 -0.65
N ASP A 22 11.03 8.84 0.55
CA ASP A 22 12.31 9.48 0.80
C ASP A 22 13.42 8.88 -0.06
N LYS A 23 13.45 7.55 -0.15
CA LYS A 23 14.47 6.84 -0.95
C LYS A 23 14.34 7.15 -2.44
N ILE A 24 13.14 7.10 -3.00
CA ILE A 24 12.90 7.40 -4.43
C ILE A 24 13.24 8.87 -4.72
N SER A 25 12.83 9.80 -3.87
CA SER A 25 13.09 11.23 -4.05
C SER A 25 14.60 11.55 -4.03
N ASN A 26 15.38 10.84 -3.21
CA ASN A 26 16.82 11.03 -3.11
C ASN A 26 17.61 10.46 -4.30
N GLU A 27 17.02 9.58 -5.09
CA GLU A 27 17.65 8.98 -6.28
C GLU A 27 17.48 9.83 -7.55
N ASN A 28 17.08 11.10 -7.43
CA ASN A 28 16.77 11.97 -8.57
C ASN A 28 15.71 11.40 -9.52
N ASP A 29 14.80 10.64 -9.00
CA ASP A 29 13.65 10.15 -9.75
C ASP A 29 12.71 11.32 -10.04
N LEU A 30 12.44 11.58 -11.31
CA LEU A 30 11.61 12.70 -11.76
C LEU A 30 10.11 12.44 -11.62
N HIS A 31 9.71 11.32 -11.03
CA HIS A 31 8.31 11.00 -10.82
C HIS A 31 7.64 11.99 -9.84
N LYS A 32 6.46 12.40 -10.20
CA LYS A 32 5.57 13.07 -9.26
C LYS A 32 5.01 12.01 -8.32
N ILE A 33 5.42 12.05 -7.06
CA ILE A 33 5.02 11.07 -6.05
C ILE A 33 3.85 11.62 -5.25
N ILE A 34 2.86 10.77 -5.00
CA ILE A 34 1.75 11.05 -4.09
C ILE A 34 1.58 9.88 -3.12
N HIS A 35 1.40 10.20 -1.85
CA HIS A 35 1.07 9.23 -0.80
C HIS A 35 -0.42 9.26 -0.50
N LEU A 36 -1.08 8.11 -0.60
CA LEU A 36 -2.46 7.92 -0.15
C LEU A 36 -2.46 6.99 1.05
N ASP A 37 -2.74 7.56 2.21
CA ASP A 37 -2.86 6.82 3.47
C ASP A 37 -4.32 6.58 3.83
N GLY A 38 -4.64 5.39 4.34
CA GLY A 38 -6.01 5.01 4.66
C GLY A 38 -6.63 5.84 5.79
N ASP A 39 -5.84 6.22 6.77
CA ASP A 39 -6.30 7.04 7.90
C ASP A 39 -6.59 8.49 7.46
N ASP A 40 -5.74 9.05 6.59
CA ASP A 40 -5.98 10.38 6.01
C ASP A 40 -7.28 10.41 5.20
N LEU A 41 -7.53 9.39 4.40
CA LEU A 41 -8.77 9.27 3.63
C LEU A 41 -9.99 9.14 4.53
N ARG A 42 -9.87 8.41 5.64
CA ARG A 42 -10.95 8.31 6.62
C ARG A 42 -11.27 9.64 7.27
N GLN A 43 -10.27 10.45 7.56
CA GLN A 43 -10.47 11.81 8.11
C GLN A 43 -11.18 12.71 7.11
N ILE A 44 -10.73 12.73 5.86
CA ILE A 44 -11.31 13.56 4.79
C ILE A 44 -12.76 13.15 4.53
N ASN A 45 -13.04 11.86 4.45
CA ASN A 45 -14.37 11.33 4.16
C ASN A 45 -15.27 11.23 5.39
N LYS A 46 -14.74 11.54 6.59
CA LYS A 46 -15.42 11.33 7.89
C LYS A 46 -15.94 9.90 8.05
N ASN A 47 -15.19 8.93 7.53
CA ASN A 47 -15.55 7.52 7.59
C ASN A 47 -14.91 6.85 8.81
N GLN A 48 -15.72 6.58 9.83
CA GLN A 48 -15.30 5.83 11.03
C GLN A 48 -15.88 4.40 11.04
N ASP A 49 -16.44 3.97 9.92
CA ASP A 49 -17.05 2.64 9.78
C ASP A 49 -15.97 1.62 9.40
N TYR A 50 -15.64 0.73 10.34
CA TYR A 50 -14.70 -0.38 10.14
C TYR A 50 -15.40 -1.70 9.79
N SER A 51 -16.70 -1.66 9.51
CA SER A 51 -17.43 -2.80 8.93
C SER A 51 -16.89 -3.12 7.53
N ARG A 52 -17.28 -4.28 6.99
CA ARG A 52 -16.95 -4.64 5.61
C ARG A 52 -17.34 -3.54 4.62
N GLN A 53 -18.57 -3.01 4.72
CA GLN A 53 -19.04 -1.95 3.81
C GLN A 53 -18.28 -0.64 4.00
N GLY A 54 -17.98 -0.25 5.23
CA GLY A 54 -17.19 0.95 5.51
C GLY A 54 -15.76 0.85 4.96
N ARG A 55 -15.15 -0.32 5.04
CA ARG A 55 -13.84 -0.59 4.44
C ARG A 55 -13.90 -0.55 2.91
N ILE A 56 -14.90 -1.17 2.30
CA ILE A 56 -15.11 -1.14 0.85
C ILE A 56 -15.29 0.30 0.38
N ASN A 57 -16.11 1.10 1.06
CA ASN A 57 -16.33 2.50 0.69
C ASN A 57 -15.03 3.32 0.71
N ASN A 58 -14.23 3.18 1.77
CA ASN A 58 -12.96 3.89 1.89
C ASN A 58 -11.97 3.49 0.79
N ILE A 59 -11.85 2.20 0.53
CA ILE A 59 -10.94 1.67 -0.50
C ILE A 59 -11.40 2.06 -1.89
N SER A 60 -12.70 2.01 -2.18
CA SER A 60 -13.26 2.42 -3.48
C SER A 60 -13.01 3.90 -3.78
N THR A 61 -13.09 4.75 -2.77
CA THR A 61 -12.71 6.16 -2.89
C THR A 61 -11.22 6.29 -3.23
N ALA A 62 -10.36 5.55 -2.52
CA ALA A 62 -8.93 5.52 -2.81
C ALA A 62 -8.64 5.07 -4.25
N ILE A 63 -9.28 4.00 -4.72
CA ILE A 63 -9.10 3.48 -6.09
C ILE A 63 -9.46 4.54 -7.13
N SER A 64 -10.54 5.29 -6.95
CA SER A 64 -10.91 6.37 -7.86
C SER A 64 -9.86 7.48 -7.92
N ILE A 65 -9.32 7.87 -6.77
CA ILE A 65 -8.25 8.87 -6.67
C ILE A 65 -6.96 8.35 -7.33
N ILE A 66 -6.58 7.11 -7.02
CA ILE A 66 -5.37 6.48 -7.57
C ILE A 66 -5.45 6.39 -9.09
N ARG A 67 -6.60 5.96 -9.63
CA ARG A 67 -6.83 5.88 -11.07
C ARG A 67 -6.66 7.24 -11.73
N PHE A 68 -7.25 8.29 -11.17
CA PHE A 68 -7.12 9.65 -11.67
C PHE A 68 -5.66 10.12 -11.68
N LEU A 69 -4.93 9.94 -10.58
CA LEU A 69 -3.55 10.37 -10.44
C LEU A 69 -2.59 9.54 -11.32
N SER A 70 -2.82 8.24 -11.41
CA SER A 70 -2.01 7.35 -12.26
C SER A 70 -2.15 7.74 -13.75
N ASN A 71 -3.33 8.15 -14.18
CA ASN A 71 -3.56 8.68 -15.53
C ASN A 71 -2.89 10.04 -15.76
N LYS A 72 -2.47 10.72 -14.69
CA LYS A 72 -1.66 11.95 -14.73
C LYS A 72 -0.16 11.69 -14.53
N ASN A 73 0.26 10.44 -14.65
CA ASN A 73 1.65 9.99 -14.51
C ASN A 73 2.24 10.21 -13.11
N TYR A 74 1.41 10.19 -12.07
CA TYR A 74 1.90 10.12 -10.70
C TYR A 74 2.36 8.71 -10.36
N LEU A 75 3.42 8.61 -9.57
CA LEU A 75 3.75 7.41 -8.81
C LEU A 75 2.92 7.45 -7.51
N CYS A 76 1.95 6.55 -7.42
CA CYS A 76 1.08 6.46 -6.24
C CYS A 76 1.65 5.46 -5.24
N ILE A 77 2.01 5.94 -4.06
CA ILE A 77 2.37 5.10 -2.91
C ILE A 77 1.14 5.01 -2.01
N VAL A 78 0.63 3.81 -1.82
CA VAL A 78 -0.64 3.57 -1.13
C VAL A 78 -0.41 2.75 0.13
N SER A 79 -0.84 3.24 1.28
CA SER A 79 -0.77 2.57 2.57
C SER A 79 -2.17 2.40 3.16
N ILE A 80 -2.86 1.37 2.71
CA ILE A 80 -4.25 1.07 3.09
C ILE A 80 -4.36 -0.41 3.42
N VAL A 81 -5.09 -0.75 4.47
CA VAL A 81 -5.31 -2.15 4.90
C VAL A 81 -5.78 -3.02 3.74
N ALA A 82 -6.79 -2.59 3.01
CA ALA A 82 -7.32 -3.24 1.80
C ALA A 82 -7.47 -4.78 1.97
N PRO A 83 -8.36 -5.26 2.83
CA PRO A 83 -8.42 -6.67 3.17
C PRO A 83 -8.98 -7.56 2.07
N TYR A 84 -9.64 -6.99 1.06
CA TYR A 84 -10.39 -7.74 0.06
C TYR A 84 -9.64 -7.82 -1.27
N LYS A 85 -9.39 -9.03 -1.71
CA LYS A 85 -8.62 -9.31 -2.94
C LYS A 85 -9.21 -8.59 -4.15
N PHE A 86 -10.53 -8.60 -4.33
CA PHE A 86 -11.15 -8.01 -5.52
C PHE A 86 -10.88 -6.50 -5.66
N LEU A 87 -10.74 -5.79 -4.54
CA LEU A 87 -10.40 -4.36 -4.55
C LEU A 87 -8.90 -4.14 -4.86
N ARG A 88 -8.02 -4.96 -4.30
CA ARG A 88 -6.59 -4.86 -4.60
C ARG A 88 -6.29 -5.18 -6.06
N ASP A 89 -7.04 -6.09 -6.65
CA ASP A 89 -6.84 -6.52 -8.04
C ASP A 89 -7.38 -5.52 -9.08
N GLU A 90 -8.28 -4.63 -8.68
CA GLU A 90 -9.00 -3.74 -9.63
C GLU A 90 -8.08 -2.88 -10.50
N LEU A 91 -6.95 -2.42 -9.98
CA LEU A 91 -6.01 -1.55 -10.71
C LEU A 91 -4.87 -2.31 -11.39
N LYS A 92 -4.72 -3.60 -11.14
CA LYS A 92 -3.59 -4.41 -11.64
C LYS A 92 -3.59 -4.57 -13.16
N GLU A 93 -4.78 -4.59 -13.77
CA GLU A 93 -4.92 -4.72 -15.23
C GLU A 93 -4.71 -3.39 -15.96
N GLU A 94 -4.86 -2.26 -15.25
CA GLU A 94 -4.78 -0.93 -15.84
C GLU A 94 -3.37 -0.32 -15.74
N PHE A 95 -2.63 -0.66 -14.68
CA PHE A 95 -1.36 0.01 -14.35
C PHE A 95 -0.28 -0.97 -13.94
N LYS A 96 0.99 -0.56 -14.10
CA LYS A 96 2.10 -1.23 -13.42
C LYS A 96 1.84 -1.17 -11.91
N PHE A 97 1.73 -2.33 -11.27
CA PHE A 97 1.27 -2.47 -9.89
C PHE A 97 2.21 -3.37 -9.09
N LEU A 98 2.81 -2.81 -8.05
CA LEU A 98 3.59 -3.56 -7.07
C LEU A 98 2.73 -3.72 -5.81
N GLU A 99 2.26 -4.94 -5.57
CA GLU A 99 1.59 -5.29 -4.31
C GLU A 99 2.62 -5.72 -3.29
N VAL A 100 2.60 -5.08 -2.12
CA VAL A 100 3.47 -5.41 -0.99
C VAL A 100 2.59 -5.77 0.21
N TYR A 101 2.67 -7.03 0.62
CA TYR A 101 1.96 -7.53 1.80
C TYR A 101 2.87 -7.47 3.02
N LEU A 102 2.50 -6.64 3.98
CA LEU A 102 3.20 -6.49 5.26
C LEU A 102 2.48 -7.26 6.35
N HIS A 103 3.22 -8.06 7.08
CA HIS A 103 2.70 -8.85 8.19
C HIS A 103 3.70 -8.88 9.35
N THR A 104 3.22 -9.19 10.52
CA THR A 104 4.03 -9.37 11.73
C THR A 104 3.26 -10.18 12.75
N THR A 105 3.99 -10.93 13.58
CA THR A 105 3.44 -11.57 14.77
C THR A 105 3.59 -10.71 16.03
N GLU A 106 4.26 -9.57 15.93
CA GLU A 106 4.38 -8.62 17.03
C GLU A 106 3.04 -8.00 17.42
N ILE A 107 2.81 -7.84 18.71
CA ILE A 107 1.65 -7.11 19.24
C ILE A 107 2.00 -5.61 19.26
N ARG A 108 1.29 -4.82 18.46
CA ARG A 108 1.57 -3.38 18.27
C ARG A 108 0.44 -2.45 18.73
N GLY A 109 -0.57 -3.00 19.43
CA GLY A 109 -1.64 -2.22 20.04
C GLY A 109 -2.77 -1.80 19.09
N ARG A 110 -2.82 -2.36 17.88
CA ARG A 110 -3.86 -2.05 16.88
C ARG A 110 -4.76 -3.26 16.55
N GLU A 111 -4.65 -4.32 17.32
CA GLU A 111 -5.32 -5.61 17.06
C GLU A 111 -6.84 -5.51 17.10
N ASP A 112 -7.41 -4.58 17.90
CA ASP A 112 -8.85 -4.32 17.96
C ASP A 112 -9.43 -3.81 16.62
N PHE A 113 -8.58 -3.25 15.77
CA PHE A 113 -8.95 -2.73 14.45
C PHE A 113 -8.68 -3.73 13.32
N PHE A 114 -8.23 -4.93 13.61
CA PHE A 114 -7.95 -5.93 12.58
C PHE A 114 -9.20 -6.27 11.78
N ALA A 115 -9.02 -6.37 10.48
CA ALA A 115 -10.03 -6.96 9.61
C ALA A 115 -10.00 -8.48 9.79
N LYS A 116 -11.05 -9.03 10.40
CA LYS A 116 -11.16 -10.49 10.68
C LYS A 116 -11.29 -11.32 9.40
N ASP A 117 -11.80 -10.70 8.34
CA ASP A 117 -12.00 -11.28 7.02
C ASP A 117 -10.91 -10.85 6.02
N TYR A 118 -9.70 -10.52 6.52
CA TYR A 118 -8.58 -10.16 5.67
C TYR A 118 -8.15 -11.33 4.78
N GLU A 119 -8.16 -11.11 3.48
CA GLU A 119 -7.74 -12.06 2.47
C GLU A 119 -6.25 -11.87 2.17
N VAL A 120 -5.40 -12.76 2.68
CA VAL A 120 -3.95 -12.73 2.45
C VAL A 120 -3.66 -12.84 0.96
N PRO A 121 -2.82 -11.97 0.38
CA PRO A 121 -2.43 -12.10 -1.03
C PRO A 121 -1.81 -13.45 -1.35
N THR A 122 -2.24 -14.04 -2.46
CA THR A 122 -1.74 -15.33 -2.95
C THR A 122 -1.06 -15.22 -4.32
N ASP A 123 -1.05 -14.04 -4.94
CA ASP A 123 -0.38 -13.79 -6.19
C ASP A 123 1.14 -13.98 -6.01
N PRO A 124 1.81 -14.85 -6.78
CA PRO A 124 3.26 -15.07 -6.66
C PRO A 124 4.09 -13.81 -6.97
N LYS A 125 3.51 -12.80 -7.62
CA LYS A 125 4.16 -11.50 -7.85
C LYS A 125 4.08 -10.56 -6.65
N THR A 126 3.27 -10.87 -5.64
CA THR A 126 3.18 -10.06 -4.41
C THR A 126 4.47 -10.20 -3.61
N LEU A 127 5.04 -9.07 -3.22
CA LEU A 127 6.18 -9.05 -2.30
C LEU A 127 5.67 -9.16 -0.86
N SER A 128 5.97 -10.26 -0.21
CA SER A 128 5.57 -10.49 1.19
C SER A 128 6.73 -10.20 2.13
N ILE A 129 6.51 -9.35 3.13
CA ILE A 129 7.54 -8.91 4.08
C ILE A 129 7.05 -9.06 5.51
N ASP A 130 7.83 -9.75 6.34
CA ASP A 130 7.63 -9.77 7.78
C ASP A 130 8.35 -8.56 8.41
N THR A 131 7.57 -7.58 8.85
CA THR A 131 8.10 -6.36 9.47
C THR A 131 8.52 -6.53 10.93
N GLY A 132 8.25 -7.67 11.52
CA GLY A 132 8.77 -8.05 12.84
C GLY A 132 10.19 -8.62 12.78
N GLU A 133 10.59 -9.18 11.64
CA GLU A 133 11.91 -9.82 11.46
C GLU A 133 12.93 -8.93 10.77
N LYS A 134 12.49 -7.91 10.01
CA LYS A 134 13.34 -7.03 9.21
C LYS A 134 13.31 -5.59 9.73
N THR A 135 14.43 -4.90 9.62
CA THR A 135 14.51 -3.46 9.89
C THR A 135 13.74 -2.66 8.82
N ILE A 136 13.38 -1.43 9.14
CA ILE A 136 12.76 -0.49 8.18
C ILE A 136 13.65 -0.33 6.94
N LYS A 137 14.96 -0.21 7.13
CA LYS A 137 15.93 -0.07 6.04
C LYS A 137 15.95 -1.30 5.13
N GLU A 138 15.95 -2.50 5.69
CA GLU A 138 15.92 -3.76 4.94
C GLU A 138 14.62 -3.88 4.13
N CYS A 139 13.48 -3.61 4.76
CA CYS A 139 12.17 -3.62 4.08
C CYS A 139 12.12 -2.60 2.94
N THR A 140 12.58 -1.38 3.19
CA THR A 140 12.62 -0.30 2.20
C THR A 140 13.50 -0.66 1.00
N ASN A 141 14.69 -1.21 1.24
CA ASN A 141 15.59 -1.63 0.18
C ASN A 141 14.99 -2.75 -0.67
N GLU A 142 14.32 -3.71 -0.05
CA GLU A 142 13.68 -4.83 -0.75
C GLU A 142 12.58 -4.32 -1.69
N ILE A 143 11.70 -3.46 -1.19
CA ILE A 143 10.63 -2.85 -1.99
C ILE A 143 11.22 -1.99 -3.12
N PHE A 144 12.21 -1.17 -2.80
CA PHE A 144 12.85 -0.30 -3.77
C PHE A 144 13.53 -1.06 -4.91
N ASN A 145 14.19 -2.18 -4.61
CA ASN A 145 14.83 -3.03 -5.63
C ASN A 145 13.80 -3.62 -6.61
N VAL A 146 12.65 -4.05 -6.11
CA VAL A 146 11.56 -4.55 -6.98
C VAL A 146 10.97 -3.40 -7.80
N TYR A 147 10.72 -2.26 -7.17
CA TYR A 147 10.25 -1.05 -7.85
C TYR A 147 11.17 -0.66 -9.01
N ARG A 148 12.49 -0.59 -8.78
CA ARG A 148 13.48 -0.24 -9.82
C ARG A 148 13.43 -1.18 -11.01
N LYS A 149 13.34 -2.47 -10.76
CA LYS A 149 13.20 -3.48 -11.84
C LYS A 149 11.93 -3.28 -12.64
N MET A 150 10.80 -3.03 -12.00
CA MET A 150 9.53 -2.81 -12.67
C MET A 150 9.51 -1.48 -13.45
N ALA A 151 10.11 -0.43 -12.90
CA ALA A 151 10.15 0.89 -13.52
C ALA A 151 11.00 0.91 -14.80
N THR A 152 12.03 0.06 -14.89
CA THR A 152 12.91 -0.05 -16.08
C THR A 152 12.35 -0.96 -17.18
N LEU A 153 11.31 -1.72 -16.92
CA LEU A 153 10.65 -2.54 -17.95
C LEU A 153 9.77 -1.66 -18.84
N ALA A 154 10.01 -1.73 -20.13
CA ALA A 154 9.25 -1.00 -21.13
C ALA A 154 7.79 -1.50 -21.22
#